data_18442d5879b65ccc28f7d009bf765e40
#
_entry.id   18442d5879b65ccc28f7d009bf765e40
#
_cell.length_a   1.000
_cell.length_b   1.000
_cell.length_c   1.000
_cell.angle_alpha   90.00
_cell.angle_beta   90.00
_cell.angle_gamma   90.00
#
_symmetry.space_group_name_H-M   'P 1'
#
loop_
_entity.id
_entity.type
_entity.pdbx_description
1 polymer ?
#
loop_
_entity_poly.entity_id
_entity_poly.type
_entity_poly.pdbx_seq_one_letter_code
_entity_poly.pdbx_strand_id
1 'polypeptide(L)'
;MNNVLVTGSNGQLGSEIQELSNNYDYTFFFTDRDSLDIINAKDIADFTEANNINTIINCAAYTAVDKAEDDEKQADLVNHLAVKYLAEVSKENNIQLIHVSTDYVFDGTSFKPYGEDDVTNPNGVYGKTKLDGEVAMQEVNPKNSIIIRTSWVYSGFGANFVKTMLRLGKERDSLGVIFDQVGTPTYARDLAKAILGILPNIKNETVEIYN
;
A
#
# COMPACT_ATOMS: atom_id res chain seq x y z
N MET A 1 -14.57 -7.24 19.19
CA MET A 1 -14.34 -7.76 17.82
C MET A 1 -13.61 -6.69 17.07
N ASN A 2 -12.59 -7.02 16.33
CA ASN A 2 -11.81 -6.01 15.59
C ASN A 2 -12.35 -5.94 14.16
N ASN A 3 -12.92 -4.82 13.78
CA ASN A 3 -13.48 -4.58 12.45
C ASN A 3 -12.39 -3.96 11.57
N VAL A 4 -11.96 -4.68 10.55
CA VAL A 4 -10.84 -4.32 9.68
C VAL A 4 -11.35 -3.93 8.29
N LEU A 5 -11.14 -2.69 7.90
CA LEU A 5 -11.36 -2.21 6.54
C LEU A 5 -10.11 -2.48 5.70
N VAL A 6 -10.26 -3.13 4.56
CA VAL A 6 -9.20 -3.33 3.57
C VAL A 6 -9.58 -2.59 2.29
N THR A 7 -8.88 -1.50 1.97
CA THR A 7 -9.08 -0.77 0.72
C THR A 7 -8.23 -1.38 -0.40
N GLY A 8 -8.64 -1.18 -1.66
CA GLY A 8 -7.94 -1.78 -2.79
C GLY A 8 -7.97 -3.31 -2.79
N SER A 9 -9.07 -3.88 -2.29
CA SER A 9 -9.24 -5.31 -2.02
C SER A 9 -9.09 -6.21 -3.27
N ASN A 10 -9.34 -5.67 -4.47
CA ASN A 10 -9.19 -6.39 -5.74
C ASN A 10 -7.75 -6.39 -6.28
N GLY A 11 -6.81 -5.69 -5.61
CA GLY A 11 -5.39 -5.68 -5.92
C GLY A 11 -4.68 -6.97 -5.44
N GLN A 12 -3.37 -7.09 -5.74
CA GLN A 12 -2.58 -8.26 -5.38
C GLN A 12 -2.61 -8.53 -3.86
N LEU A 13 -2.26 -7.53 -3.06
CA LEU A 13 -2.20 -7.65 -1.61
C LEU A 13 -3.59 -7.79 -0.99
N GLY A 14 -4.56 -6.98 -1.42
CA GLY A 14 -5.94 -7.07 -0.93
C GLY A 14 -6.57 -8.45 -1.16
N SER A 15 -6.34 -9.04 -2.33
CA SER A 15 -6.81 -10.40 -2.64
C SER A 15 -6.16 -11.48 -1.76
N GLU A 16 -4.85 -11.36 -1.45
CA GLU A 16 -4.18 -12.28 -0.53
C GLU A 16 -4.69 -12.12 0.91
N ILE A 17 -5.02 -10.89 1.34
CA ILE A 17 -5.67 -10.67 2.64
C ILE A 17 -7.06 -11.31 2.67
N GLN A 18 -7.84 -11.22 1.59
CA GLN A 18 -9.15 -11.90 1.49
C GLN A 18 -9.01 -13.41 1.65
N GLU A 19 -8.05 -14.03 0.94
CA GLU A 19 -7.79 -15.47 1.05
C GLU A 19 -7.41 -15.91 2.47
N LEU A 20 -6.72 -15.06 3.20
CA LEU A 20 -6.24 -15.36 4.54
C LEU A 20 -7.24 -14.99 5.65
N SER A 21 -8.25 -14.18 5.35
CA SER A 21 -9.15 -13.56 6.34
C SER A 21 -9.80 -14.57 7.28
N ASN A 22 -10.19 -15.74 6.79
CA ASN A 22 -10.82 -16.79 7.60
C ASN A 22 -9.89 -17.42 8.65
N ASN A 23 -8.58 -17.13 8.61
CA ASN A 23 -7.62 -17.64 9.60
C ASN A 23 -7.45 -16.71 10.81
N TYR A 24 -8.14 -15.57 10.83
CA TYR A 24 -8.01 -14.56 11.86
C TYR A 24 -9.38 -14.22 12.47
N ASP A 25 -9.42 -13.96 13.76
CA ASP A 25 -10.64 -13.60 14.48
C ASP A 25 -10.93 -12.09 14.37
N TYR A 26 -11.13 -11.63 13.12
CA TYR A 26 -11.50 -10.26 12.76
C TYR A 26 -12.73 -10.27 11.86
N THR A 27 -13.50 -9.19 11.91
CA THR A 27 -14.54 -8.93 10.90
C THR A 27 -13.96 -8.06 9.81
N PHE A 28 -13.84 -8.58 8.60
CA PHE A 28 -13.25 -7.86 7.47
C PHE A 28 -14.30 -7.20 6.59
N PHE A 29 -14.01 -5.97 6.18
CA PHE A 29 -14.75 -5.19 5.19
C PHE A 29 -13.82 -4.92 4.01
N PHE A 30 -14.08 -5.55 2.89
CA PHE A 30 -13.27 -5.43 1.68
C PHE A 30 -13.89 -4.43 0.73
N THR A 31 -13.13 -3.39 0.36
CA THR A 31 -13.61 -2.34 -0.53
C THR A 31 -12.68 -2.10 -1.70
N ASP A 32 -13.29 -1.71 -2.79
CA ASP A 32 -12.65 -1.23 -4.01
C ASP A 32 -13.16 0.18 -4.34
N ARG A 33 -12.80 0.68 -5.53
CA ARG A 33 -13.19 2.02 -5.98
C ARG A 33 -14.71 2.21 -6.10
N ASP A 34 -15.44 1.15 -6.42
CA ASP A 34 -16.90 1.22 -6.66
C ASP A 34 -17.68 1.17 -5.34
N SER A 35 -17.12 0.56 -4.31
CA SER A 35 -17.77 0.36 -3.00
C SER A 35 -17.37 1.40 -1.94
N LEU A 36 -16.19 2.03 -2.08
CA LEU A 36 -15.72 3.13 -1.21
C LEU A 36 -14.76 4.04 -1.97
N ASP A 37 -15.17 5.30 -2.19
CA ASP A 37 -14.30 6.31 -2.77
C ASP A 37 -13.37 6.90 -1.70
N ILE A 38 -12.11 6.45 -1.68
CA ILE A 38 -11.11 6.91 -0.71
C ILE A 38 -10.57 8.33 -0.99
N ILE A 39 -10.91 8.94 -2.15
CA ILE A 39 -10.59 10.35 -2.42
C ILE A 39 -11.65 11.30 -1.87
N ASN A 40 -12.66 10.79 -1.17
CA ASN A 40 -13.68 11.55 -0.47
C ASN A 40 -13.60 11.28 1.04
N ALA A 41 -13.11 12.24 1.81
CA ALA A 41 -12.96 12.10 3.27
C ALA A 41 -14.30 11.80 3.97
N LYS A 42 -15.42 12.36 3.46
CA LYS A 42 -16.74 12.11 4.04
C LYS A 42 -17.17 10.66 3.85
N ASP A 43 -16.94 10.08 2.67
CA ASP A 43 -17.31 8.68 2.41
C ASP A 43 -16.51 7.73 3.29
N ILE A 44 -15.22 8.03 3.54
CA ILE A 44 -14.39 7.27 4.48
C ILE A 44 -14.96 7.38 5.90
N ALA A 45 -15.29 8.58 6.37
CA ALA A 45 -15.81 8.80 7.71
C ALA A 45 -17.16 8.08 7.91
N ASP A 46 -18.09 8.27 6.98
CA ASP A 46 -19.42 7.63 7.02
C ASP A 46 -19.29 6.09 7.02
N PHE A 47 -18.39 5.54 6.19
CA PHE A 47 -18.18 4.09 6.12
C PHE A 47 -17.57 3.53 7.41
N THR A 48 -16.57 4.21 7.95
CA THR A 48 -15.90 3.77 9.19
C THR A 48 -16.82 3.83 10.39
N GLU A 49 -17.65 4.85 10.51
CA GLU A 49 -18.65 4.98 11.56
C GLU A 49 -19.74 3.89 11.44
N ALA A 50 -20.35 3.76 10.27
CA ALA A 50 -21.44 2.80 10.02
C ALA A 50 -21.05 1.34 10.31
N ASN A 51 -19.78 1.00 10.11
CA ASN A 51 -19.26 -0.36 10.28
C ASN A 51 -18.41 -0.54 11.54
N ASN A 52 -18.32 0.48 12.41
CA ASN A 52 -17.49 0.47 13.62
C ASN A 52 -16.05 0.00 13.34
N ILE A 53 -15.42 0.55 12.31
CA ILE A 53 -14.06 0.17 11.90
C ILE A 53 -13.04 0.58 12.97
N ASN A 54 -12.17 -0.34 13.35
CA ASN A 54 -11.08 -0.10 14.31
C ASN A 54 -9.70 -0.11 13.65
N THR A 55 -9.59 -0.72 12.47
CA THR A 55 -8.33 -0.85 11.74
C THR A 55 -8.59 -0.63 10.26
N ILE A 56 -7.72 0.14 9.60
CA ILE A 56 -7.69 0.30 8.15
C ILE A 56 -6.37 -0.27 7.63
N ILE A 57 -6.45 -1.17 6.64
CA ILE A 57 -5.31 -1.63 5.85
C ILE A 57 -5.46 -1.03 4.45
N ASN A 58 -4.69 0.01 4.16
CA ASN A 58 -4.72 0.68 2.87
C ASN A 58 -3.81 -0.01 1.86
N CYS A 59 -4.41 -0.88 1.03
CA CYS A 59 -3.77 -1.52 -0.13
C CYS A 59 -4.07 -0.80 -1.45
N ALA A 60 -4.90 0.26 -1.42
CA ALA A 60 -5.22 1.04 -2.61
C ALA A 60 -4.04 1.93 -3.00
N ALA A 61 -3.69 1.91 -4.27
CA ALA A 61 -2.67 2.78 -4.84
C ALA A 61 -2.85 2.89 -6.36
N TYR A 62 -2.41 4.01 -6.91
CA TYR A 62 -2.16 4.15 -8.35
C TYR A 62 -0.77 3.55 -8.65
N THR A 63 -0.72 2.38 -9.26
CA THR A 63 0.52 1.58 -9.40
C THR A 63 1.07 1.53 -10.83
N ALA A 64 0.45 2.21 -11.79
CA ALA A 64 0.92 2.27 -13.17
C ALA A 64 2.06 3.30 -13.29
N VAL A 65 3.29 2.90 -12.95
CA VAL A 65 4.47 3.75 -12.78
C VAL A 65 4.69 4.64 -14.01
N ASP A 66 4.82 4.05 -15.21
CA ASP A 66 5.07 4.81 -16.44
C ASP A 66 3.89 5.73 -16.79
N LYS A 67 2.66 5.28 -16.57
CA LYS A 67 1.46 6.07 -16.85
C LYS A 67 1.28 7.23 -15.88
N ALA A 68 1.84 7.16 -14.69
CA ALA A 68 1.78 8.23 -13.70
C ALA A 68 2.40 9.52 -14.22
N GLU A 69 3.42 9.45 -15.11
CA GLU A 69 4.06 10.61 -15.73
C GLU A 69 3.07 11.44 -16.59
N ASP A 70 2.09 10.76 -17.20
CA ASP A 70 1.03 11.41 -18.00
C ASP A 70 -0.26 11.67 -17.20
N ASP A 71 -0.40 11.08 -16.01
CA ASP A 71 -1.63 11.11 -15.19
C ASP A 71 -1.33 11.51 -13.73
N GLU A 72 -0.45 12.52 -13.57
CA GLU A 72 0.02 13.02 -12.27
C GLU A 72 -1.13 13.34 -11.31
N LYS A 73 -2.19 13.97 -11.81
CA LYS A 73 -3.36 14.34 -10.98
C LYS A 73 -4.04 13.13 -10.35
N GLN A 74 -4.25 12.07 -11.13
CA GLN A 74 -4.89 10.85 -10.60
C GLN A 74 -3.94 10.11 -9.66
N ALA A 75 -2.65 10.08 -9.96
CA ALA A 75 -1.64 9.52 -9.07
C ALA A 75 -1.61 10.27 -7.73
N ASP A 76 -1.61 11.60 -7.74
CA ASP A 76 -1.64 12.44 -6.53
C ASP A 76 -2.93 12.23 -5.73
N LEU A 77 -4.10 12.23 -6.38
CA LEU A 77 -5.37 11.96 -5.70
C LEU A 77 -5.37 10.66 -4.91
N VAL A 78 -4.84 9.57 -5.50
CA VAL A 78 -4.92 8.23 -4.89
C VAL A 78 -3.75 7.97 -3.95
N ASN A 79 -2.52 8.37 -4.34
CA ASN A 79 -1.32 8.04 -3.58
C ASN A 79 -0.99 9.03 -2.46
N HIS A 80 -1.49 10.26 -2.56
CA HIS A 80 -1.24 11.33 -1.59
C HIS A 80 -2.53 11.73 -0.87
N LEU A 81 -3.48 12.38 -1.55
CA LEU A 81 -4.65 12.97 -0.88
C LEU A 81 -5.55 11.92 -0.21
N ALA A 82 -5.78 10.77 -0.85
CA ALA A 82 -6.54 9.69 -0.22
C ALA A 82 -5.84 9.16 1.04
N VAL A 83 -4.51 9.06 1.04
CA VAL A 83 -3.75 8.64 2.23
C VAL A 83 -3.89 9.67 3.35
N LYS A 84 -3.82 10.97 3.02
CA LYS A 84 -4.07 12.04 3.97
C LYS A 84 -5.47 11.93 4.60
N TYR A 85 -6.51 11.73 3.80
CA TYR A 85 -7.89 11.60 4.31
C TYR A 85 -8.07 10.37 5.18
N LEU A 86 -7.49 9.24 4.78
CA LEU A 86 -7.48 8.04 5.63
C LEU A 86 -6.79 8.29 6.97
N ALA A 87 -5.67 9.02 6.97
CA ALA A 87 -4.95 9.37 8.18
C ALA A 87 -5.75 10.33 9.07
N GLU A 88 -6.39 11.35 8.50
CA GLU A 88 -7.24 12.32 9.22
C GLU A 88 -8.42 11.60 9.91
N VAL A 89 -9.16 10.77 9.17
CA VAL A 89 -10.28 9.97 9.72
C VAL A 89 -9.78 9.01 10.79
N SER A 90 -8.63 8.38 10.57
CA SER A 90 -8.02 7.46 11.54
C SER A 90 -7.66 8.17 12.85
N LYS A 91 -7.07 9.36 12.77
CA LYS A 91 -6.74 10.17 13.95
C LYS A 91 -7.98 10.62 14.72
N GLU A 92 -8.98 11.16 14.02
CA GLU A 92 -10.21 11.67 14.61
C GLU A 92 -11.00 10.59 15.33
N ASN A 93 -11.01 9.36 14.78
CA ASN A 93 -11.81 8.25 15.31
C ASN A 93 -10.97 7.20 16.05
N ASN A 94 -9.69 7.49 16.32
CA ASN A 94 -8.76 6.56 16.98
C ASN A 94 -8.71 5.18 16.31
N ILE A 95 -8.67 5.17 14.98
CA ILE A 95 -8.56 3.99 14.13
C ILE A 95 -7.08 3.72 13.85
N GLN A 96 -6.65 2.47 13.93
CA GLN A 96 -5.31 2.02 13.51
C GLN A 96 -5.20 2.08 11.97
N LEU A 97 -4.10 2.64 11.43
CA LEU A 97 -3.88 2.73 9.99
C LEU A 97 -2.58 2.06 9.58
N ILE A 98 -2.67 1.07 8.70
CA ILE A 98 -1.54 0.46 8.02
C ILE A 98 -1.56 0.91 6.56
N HIS A 99 -0.51 1.63 6.13
CA HIS A 99 -0.37 2.09 4.76
C HIS A 99 0.77 1.37 4.05
N VAL A 100 0.50 0.83 2.86
CA VAL A 100 1.52 0.17 2.04
C VAL A 100 2.10 1.18 1.05
N SER A 101 3.40 1.41 1.16
CA SER A 101 4.19 2.30 0.32
C SER A 101 5.17 1.51 -0.58
N THR A 102 6.19 2.14 -1.08
CA THR A 102 7.11 1.61 -2.10
C THR A 102 8.56 2.03 -1.87
N ASP A 103 9.48 1.24 -2.37
CA ASP A 103 10.90 1.57 -2.52
C ASP A 103 11.16 2.69 -3.55
N TYR A 104 10.22 3.02 -4.44
CA TYR A 104 10.31 4.14 -5.37
C TYR A 104 10.39 5.52 -4.71
N VAL A 105 10.23 5.60 -3.39
CA VAL A 105 10.49 6.82 -2.60
C VAL A 105 11.99 7.16 -2.54
N PHE A 106 12.86 6.20 -2.84
CA PHE A 106 14.31 6.40 -2.94
C PHE A 106 14.74 6.67 -4.39
N ASP A 107 15.97 7.19 -4.56
CA ASP A 107 16.53 7.51 -5.89
C ASP A 107 17.09 6.31 -6.67
N GLY A 108 17.19 5.15 -6.02
CA GLY A 108 17.69 3.93 -6.66
C GLY A 108 19.20 3.94 -6.97
N THR A 109 19.98 4.87 -6.42
CA THR A 109 21.43 4.98 -6.69
C THR A 109 22.29 4.03 -5.86
N SER A 110 21.71 3.40 -4.80
CA SER A 110 22.39 2.44 -3.94
C SER A 110 22.18 1.01 -4.42
N PHE A 111 23.26 0.22 -4.41
CA PHE A 111 23.20 -1.24 -4.57
C PHE A 111 23.03 -1.98 -3.22
N LYS A 112 23.07 -1.25 -2.10
CA LYS A 112 22.80 -1.76 -0.77
C LYS A 112 21.32 -1.57 -0.43
N PRO A 113 20.75 -2.42 0.43
CA PRO A 113 19.39 -2.17 0.95
C PRO A 113 19.30 -0.78 1.57
N TYR A 114 18.20 -0.09 1.30
CA TYR A 114 17.86 1.16 1.98
C TYR A 114 17.28 0.84 3.37
N GLY A 115 17.68 1.63 4.37
CA GLY A 115 17.08 1.63 5.69
C GLY A 115 15.94 2.64 5.80
N GLU A 116 15.18 2.57 6.87
CA GLU A 116 14.03 3.44 7.12
C GLU A 116 14.41 4.92 7.23
N ASP A 117 15.60 5.19 7.76
CA ASP A 117 16.17 6.55 7.97
C ASP A 117 16.95 7.08 6.76
N ASP A 118 17.07 6.30 5.68
CA ASP A 118 17.76 6.78 4.49
C ASP A 118 16.98 7.89 3.80
N VAL A 119 17.72 8.82 3.21
CA VAL A 119 17.14 10.00 2.56
C VAL A 119 16.31 9.57 1.34
N THR A 120 15.05 9.94 1.35
CA THR A 120 14.14 9.76 0.22
C THR A 120 14.39 10.81 -0.86
N ASN A 121 14.41 10.41 -2.13
CA ASN A 121 14.60 11.29 -3.29
C ASN A 121 14.01 10.64 -4.55
N PRO A 122 12.69 10.58 -4.69
CA PRO A 122 12.02 9.89 -5.80
C PRO A 122 12.32 10.55 -7.16
N ASN A 123 12.56 9.74 -8.19
CA ASN A 123 12.90 10.21 -9.52
C ASN A 123 11.69 10.43 -10.44
N GLY A 124 10.52 9.87 -10.13
CA GLY A 124 9.32 9.92 -10.98
C GLY A 124 8.06 10.28 -10.20
N VAL A 125 6.99 10.58 -10.92
CA VAL A 125 5.69 10.98 -10.37
C VAL A 125 5.11 9.92 -9.42
N TYR A 126 5.21 8.64 -9.76
CA TYR A 126 4.74 7.58 -8.89
C TYR A 126 5.43 7.61 -7.51
N GLY A 127 6.76 7.60 -7.50
CA GLY A 127 7.54 7.65 -6.27
C GLY A 127 7.27 8.92 -5.46
N LYS A 128 7.20 10.07 -6.14
CA LYS A 128 6.89 11.36 -5.52
C LYS A 128 5.51 11.36 -4.85
N THR A 129 4.47 10.95 -5.56
CA THR A 129 3.11 10.94 -5.00
C THR A 129 2.96 9.95 -3.85
N LYS A 130 3.66 8.80 -3.89
CA LYS A 130 3.72 7.86 -2.76
C LYS A 130 4.43 8.48 -1.55
N LEU A 131 5.56 9.17 -1.76
CA LEU A 131 6.27 9.88 -0.69
C LEU A 131 5.41 11.01 -0.10
N ASP A 132 4.72 11.79 -0.93
CA ASP A 132 3.81 12.84 -0.46
C ASP A 132 2.71 12.25 0.44
N GLY A 133 2.21 11.05 0.13
CA GLY A 133 1.29 10.30 0.99
C GLY A 133 1.90 9.87 2.32
N GLU A 134 3.15 9.39 2.33
CA GLU A 134 3.87 9.06 3.57
C GLU A 134 4.04 10.30 4.46
N VAL A 135 4.47 11.42 3.87
CA VAL A 135 4.65 12.70 4.58
C VAL A 135 3.33 13.19 5.15
N ALA A 136 2.25 13.17 4.36
CA ALA A 136 0.92 13.58 4.82
C ALA A 136 0.44 12.70 6.00
N MET A 137 0.66 11.38 5.94
CA MET A 137 0.31 10.49 7.04
C MET A 137 1.14 10.77 8.30
N GLN A 138 2.44 11.06 8.15
CA GLN A 138 3.31 11.43 9.28
C GLN A 138 2.93 12.78 9.89
N GLU A 139 2.57 13.79 9.08
CA GLU A 139 2.10 15.10 9.54
C GLU A 139 0.78 15.00 10.31
N VAL A 140 -0.17 14.23 9.82
CA VAL A 140 -1.43 13.95 10.53
C VAL A 140 -1.16 13.16 11.80
N ASN A 141 -0.27 12.19 11.73
CA ASN A 141 0.20 11.37 12.84
C ASN A 141 -0.92 10.65 13.62
N PRO A 142 -1.69 9.73 12.98
CA PRO A 142 -2.60 8.87 13.71
C PRO A 142 -1.82 7.86 14.57
N LYS A 143 -2.30 7.62 15.80
CA LYS A 143 -1.67 6.65 16.72
C LYS A 143 -1.84 5.22 16.23
N ASN A 144 -0.99 4.33 16.70
CA ASN A 144 -1.02 2.90 16.36
C ASN A 144 -1.00 2.65 14.85
N SER A 145 -0.24 3.45 14.12
CA SER A 145 -0.24 3.44 12.66
C SER A 145 1.16 3.31 12.10
N ILE A 146 1.28 2.55 11.00
CA ILE A 146 2.57 2.27 10.37
C ILE A 146 2.49 2.43 8.85
N ILE A 147 3.65 2.73 8.26
CA ILE A 147 3.90 2.70 6.83
C ILE A 147 4.83 1.52 6.54
N ILE A 148 4.47 0.69 5.56
CA ILE A 148 5.30 -0.43 5.11
C ILE A 148 5.70 -0.16 3.66
N ARG A 149 7.00 0.07 3.43
CA ARG A 149 7.56 0.17 2.10
C ARG A 149 7.84 -1.23 1.57
N THR A 150 7.50 -1.48 0.34
CA THR A 150 7.68 -2.79 -0.30
C THR A 150 8.15 -2.62 -1.74
N SER A 151 8.76 -3.65 -2.29
CA SER A 151 9.26 -3.64 -3.66
C SER A 151 8.80 -4.88 -4.43
N TRP A 152 8.61 -4.74 -5.73
CA TRP A 152 8.40 -5.83 -6.67
C TRP A 152 7.36 -6.86 -6.22
N VAL A 153 6.22 -6.37 -5.74
CA VAL A 153 5.14 -7.22 -5.23
C VAL A 153 4.61 -8.15 -6.33
N TYR A 154 4.54 -9.44 -6.02
CA TYR A 154 3.98 -10.45 -6.90
C TYR A 154 2.99 -11.36 -6.16
N SER A 155 2.01 -11.87 -6.90
CA SER A 155 0.96 -12.76 -6.40
C SER A 155 0.39 -13.62 -7.51
N GLY A 156 -0.37 -14.63 -7.13
CA GLY A 156 -1.29 -15.35 -8.02
C GLY A 156 -2.39 -14.44 -8.58
N PHE A 157 -2.71 -13.35 -7.88
CA PHE A 157 -3.71 -12.35 -8.29
C PHE A 157 -3.10 -11.22 -9.11
N GLY A 158 -3.95 -10.48 -9.83
CA GLY A 158 -3.58 -9.29 -10.58
C GLY A 158 -2.53 -9.53 -11.67
N ALA A 159 -1.97 -8.45 -12.18
CA ALA A 159 -0.85 -8.45 -13.12
C ALA A 159 0.46 -8.12 -12.39
N ASN A 160 1.56 -8.80 -12.73
CA ASN A 160 2.88 -8.54 -12.17
C ASN A 160 3.99 -8.99 -13.12
N PHE A 161 5.22 -8.63 -12.78
CA PHE A 161 6.40 -8.95 -13.57
C PHE A 161 6.58 -10.46 -13.77
N VAL A 162 6.40 -11.27 -12.73
CA VAL A 162 6.55 -12.74 -12.80
C VAL A 162 5.61 -13.34 -13.83
N LYS A 163 4.31 -13.00 -13.76
CA LYS A 163 3.30 -13.47 -14.72
C LYS A 163 3.60 -12.99 -16.13
N THR A 164 4.07 -11.77 -16.28
CA THR A 164 4.47 -11.21 -17.57
C THR A 164 5.64 -11.98 -18.17
N MET A 165 6.67 -12.26 -17.38
CA MET A 165 7.83 -13.05 -17.85
C MET A 165 7.44 -14.48 -18.21
N LEU A 166 6.61 -15.14 -17.40
CA LEU A 166 6.10 -16.49 -17.70
C LEU A 166 5.28 -16.53 -18.99
N ARG A 167 4.49 -15.50 -19.26
CA ARG A 167 3.72 -15.40 -20.53
C ARG A 167 4.65 -15.15 -21.72
N LEU A 168 5.48 -14.12 -21.62
CA LEU A 168 6.38 -13.75 -22.71
C LEU A 168 7.40 -14.85 -23.03
N GLY A 169 7.89 -15.58 -22.02
CA GLY A 169 8.78 -16.73 -22.24
C GLY A 169 8.15 -17.91 -22.99
N LYS A 170 6.81 -17.97 -23.02
CA LYS A 170 6.06 -18.96 -23.85
C LYS A 170 5.79 -18.44 -25.26
N GLU A 171 5.73 -17.13 -25.44
CA GLU A 171 5.28 -16.47 -26.68
C GLU A 171 6.45 -16.02 -27.58
N ARG A 172 7.68 -15.90 -27.02
CA ARG A 172 8.82 -15.29 -27.70
C ARG A 172 10.08 -16.14 -27.58
N ASP A 173 10.86 -16.21 -28.67
CA ASP A 173 12.14 -16.93 -28.71
C ASP A 173 13.25 -16.18 -27.95
N SER A 174 13.15 -14.87 -27.84
CA SER A 174 14.10 -14.02 -27.10
C SER A 174 13.43 -12.85 -26.43
N LEU A 175 13.99 -12.39 -25.30
CA LEU A 175 13.48 -11.30 -24.50
C LEU A 175 14.62 -10.44 -24.00
N GLY A 176 14.52 -9.12 -24.23
CA GLY A 176 15.38 -8.14 -23.58
C GLY A 176 14.76 -7.75 -22.23
N VAL A 177 15.54 -7.88 -21.16
CA VAL A 177 15.14 -7.47 -19.80
C VAL A 177 16.19 -6.54 -19.25
N ILE A 178 15.79 -5.48 -18.55
CA ILE A 178 16.69 -4.58 -17.81
C ILE A 178 17.48 -5.44 -16.80
N PHE A 179 18.79 -5.24 -16.67
CA PHE A 179 19.63 -6.02 -15.77
C PHE A 179 20.40 -5.18 -14.74
N ASP A 180 20.29 -3.87 -14.81
CA ASP A 180 20.96 -2.89 -13.95
C ASP A 180 20.13 -2.46 -12.73
N GLN A 181 18.94 -3.01 -12.55
CA GLN A 181 18.12 -2.80 -11.38
C GLN A 181 18.29 -3.93 -10.37
N VAL A 182 18.63 -3.57 -9.13
CA VAL A 182 18.73 -4.50 -7.99
C VAL A 182 17.52 -4.29 -7.08
N GLY A 183 16.80 -5.35 -6.78
CA GLY A 183 15.63 -5.28 -5.90
C GLY A 183 15.29 -6.65 -5.33
N THR A 184 14.49 -6.66 -4.27
CA THR A 184 14.01 -7.86 -3.60
C THR A 184 12.52 -8.07 -3.89
N PRO A 185 12.14 -9.13 -4.61
CA PRO A 185 10.73 -9.42 -4.85
C PRO A 185 9.99 -9.73 -3.55
N THR A 186 8.80 -9.16 -3.37
CA THR A 186 7.94 -9.38 -2.22
C THR A 186 6.75 -10.25 -2.60
N TYR A 187 6.62 -11.45 -1.99
CA TYR A 187 5.43 -12.26 -2.16
C TYR A 187 4.26 -11.67 -1.37
N ALA A 188 3.21 -11.24 -2.05
CA ALA A 188 2.09 -10.55 -1.44
C ALA A 188 1.38 -11.35 -0.34
N ARG A 189 1.37 -12.69 -0.44
CA ARG A 189 0.79 -13.56 0.59
C ARG A 189 1.60 -13.54 1.90
N ASP A 190 2.92 -13.46 1.81
CA ASP A 190 3.75 -13.36 3.01
C ASP A 190 3.69 -11.97 3.63
N LEU A 191 3.62 -10.92 2.80
CA LEU A 191 3.33 -9.56 3.27
C LEU A 191 1.95 -9.48 3.95
N ALA A 192 0.92 -10.11 3.38
CA ALA A 192 -0.41 -10.18 3.98
C ALA A 192 -0.40 -10.87 5.35
N LYS A 193 0.32 -12.00 5.48
CA LYS A 193 0.50 -12.69 6.77
C LYS A 193 1.23 -11.81 7.79
N ALA A 194 2.30 -11.13 7.36
CA ALA A 194 3.05 -10.21 8.22
C ALA A 194 2.15 -9.09 8.73
N ILE A 195 1.42 -8.41 7.84
CA ILE A 195 0.48 -7.34 8.21
C ILE A 195 -0.57 -7.85 9.21
N LEU A 196 -1.26 -8.95 8.89
CA LEU A 196 -2.31 -9.49 9.75
C LEU A 196 -1.76 -9.97 11.10
N GLY A 197 -0.53 -10.48 11.13
CA GLY A 197 0.13 -10.96 12.34
C GLY A 197 0.59 -9.84 13.28
N ILE A 198 0.94 -8.67 12.76
CA ILE A 198 1.42 -7.54 13.59
C ILE A 198 0.30 -6.66 14.14
N LEU A 199 -0.92 -6.70 13.56
CA LEU A 199 -2.04 -5.81 13.96
C LEU A 199 -2.22 -5.69 15.48
N PRO A 200 -2.21 -6.78 16.27
CA PRO A 200 -2.42 -6.69 17.72
C PRO A 200 -1.27 -6.02 18.47
N ASN A 201 -0.11 -5.92 17.84
CA ASN A 201 1.14 -5.48 18.47
C ASN A 201 1.52 -4.03 18.12
N ILE A 202 0.86 -3.39 17.17
CA ILE A 202 1.11 -2.00 16.81
C ILE A 202 0.58 -1.10 17.93
N LYS A 203 1.49 -0.48 18.69
CA LYS A 203 1.19 0.38 19.86
C LYS A 203 2.18 1.53 19.90
N ASN A 204 2.14 2.38 18.89
CA ASN A 204 3.04 3.51 18.73
C ASN A 204 2.29 4.85 18.86
N GLU A 205 2.96 5.86 19.43
CA GLU A 205 2.41 7.21 19.59
C GLU A 205 2.62 8.06 18.32
N THR A 206 3.55 7.68 17.49
CA THR A 206 3.88 8.34 16.21
C THR A 206 3.90 7.31 15.09
N VAL A 207 3.63 7.74 13.87
CA VAL A 207 3.70 6.87 12.69
C VAL A 207 5.14 6.37 12.52
N GLU A 208 5.32 5.06 12.46
CA GLU A 208 6.59 4.38 12.21
C GLU A 208 6.64 3.85 10.79
N ILE A 209 7.85 3.81 10.21
CA ILE A 209 8.11 3.31 8.85
C ILE A 209 8.92 2.03 8.93
N TYR A 210 8.62 1.08 8.07
CA TYR A 210 9.33 -0.20 7.90
C TYR A 210 9.59 -0.47 6.42
N ASN A 211 10.77 -1.04 6.09
CA ASN A 211 11.17 -1.45 4.74
C ASN A 211 11.10 -2.97 4.54
#